data_a3d72140d2c6c434cdfb56550d0de112
#
_entry.id   a3d72140d2c6c434cdfb56550d0de112
#
_cell.length_a   1.000
_cell.length_b   1.000
_cell.length_c   1.000
_cell.angle_alpha   90.00
_cell.angle_beta   90.00
_cell.angle_gamma   90.00
#
_symmetry.space_group_name_H-M   'P 1'
#
loop_
_entity.id
_entity.type
_entity.pdbx_description
1 polymer ?
#
loop_
_entity_poly.entity_id
_entity_poly.type
_entity_poly.pdbx_seq_one_letter_code
_entity_poly.pdbx_strand_id
1 'polypeptide(L)'
;LDMEEIKEFSPSSLITRTTNDVSQIELVLSMGLSLLIKAPMTAGWAILKILNKSWQWSALTAVCVLVLLTTIAIITSIVLPRFSLVQKLIDKVNRVTRENLTGIRVVRAFNAEDFQENKFQKENDDLTNTQLFNQKCFAVMEPFMQMVMYTLTLGIYFIGANLINNSIMADKLTLFGDMVVFSTYAMQIIMSFIMLSMIFMMLPRANVSATRINEVLDEQLTVN
;
A
#
# COMPACT_ATOMS: atom_id res chain seq x y z
N LEU A 1 -13.53 -29.11 15.60
CA LEU A 1 -12.39 -29.90 15.15
C LEU A 1 -12.10 -30.99 16.17
N ASP A 2 -11.95 -32.24 15.72
CA ASP A 2 -11.54 -33.35 16.56
C ASP A 2 -10.00 -33.38 16.70
N MET A 3 -9.48 -34.23 17.59
CA MET A 3 -8.04 -34.35 17.87
C MET A 3 -7.20 -34.75 16.65
N GLU A 4 -7.78 -35.46 15.69
CA GLU A 4 -7.10 -35.87 14.46
C GLU A 4 -6.94 -34.69 13.49
N GLU A 5 -7.96 -33.87 13.34
CA GLU A 5 -7.98 -32.65 12.52
C GLU A 5 -7.08 -31.55 13.11
N ILE A 6 -7.04 -31.43 14.45
CA ILE A 6 -6.12 -30.50 15.14
C ILE A 6 -4.65 -30.84 14.85
N LYS A 7 -4.32 -32.12 14.69
CA LYS A 7 -2.96 -32.54 14.34
C LYS A 7 -2.56 -32.15 12.91
N GLU A 8 -3.52 -32.17 11.98
CA GLU A 8 -3.28 -31.79 10.59
C GLU A 8 -2.94 -30.30 10.45
N PHE A 9 -3.65 -29.42 11.14
CA PHE A 9 -3.41 -27.98 11.09
C PHE A 9 -2.27 -27.46 11.97
N SER A 10 -1.73 -28.23 12.87
CA SER A 10 -0.84 -27.87 13.97
C SER A 10 -1.40 -26.77 14.93
N PRO A 11 -1.19 -26.87 16.25
CA PRO A 11 -1.72 -25.91 17.22
C PRO A 11 -1.22 -24.46 16.99
N SER A 12 0.02 -24.30 16.55
CA SER A 12 0.61 -22.98 16.25
C SER A 12 -0.07 -22.29 15.05
N SER A 13 -0.45 -23.08 14.02
CA SER A 13 -1.18 -22.59 12.87
C SER A 13 -2.59 -22.13 13.24
N LEU A 14 -3.31 -22.90 14.07
CA LEU A 14 -4.64 -22.55 14.53
C LEU A 14 -4.64 -21.28 15.38
N ILE A 15 -3.65 -21.11 16.26
CA ILE A 15 -3.48 -19.87 17.04
C ILE A 15 -3.28 -18.69 16.09
N THR A 16 -2.43 -18.81 15.08
CA THR A 16 -2.21 -17.73 14.10
C THR A 16 -3.48 -17.39 13.33
N ARG A 17 -4.25 -18.39 12.92
CA ARG A 17 -5.52 -18.22 12.19
C ARG A 17 -6.59 -17.53 13.04
N THR A 18 -6.69 -17.90 14.32
CA THR A 18 -7.68 -17.30 15.24
C THR A 18 -7.30 -15.92 15.76
N THR A 19 -6.04 -15.53 15.71
CA THR A 19 -5.56 -14.22 16.17
C THR A 19 -5.21 -13.31 15.01
N ASN A 20 -4.08 -13.54 14.36
CA ASN A 20 -3.55 -12.64 13.34
C ASN A 20 -4.41 -12.60 12.06
N ASP A 21 -4.89 -13.76 11.57
CA ASP A 21 -5.68 -13.79 10.34
C ASP A 21 -7.07 -13.17 10.55
N VAL A 22 -7.70 -13.38 11.71
CA VAL A 22 -8.95 -12.70 12.09
C VAL A 22 -8.74 -11.19 12.17
N SER A 23 -7.65 -10.71 12.80
CA SER A 23 -7.34 -9.28 12.87
C SER A 23 -7.09 -8.64 11.50
N GLN A 24 -6.51 -9.38 10.55
CA GLN A 24 -6.35 -8.88 9.16
C GLN A 24 -7.72 -8.72 8.46
N ILE A 25 -8.64 -9.64 8.66
CA ILE A 25 -10.00 -9.53 8.11
C ILE A 25 -10.76 -8.39 8.79
N GLU A 26 -10.68 -8.27 10.11
CA GLU A 26 -11.29 -7.18 10.87
C GLU A 26 -10.80 -5.81 10.37
N LEU A 27 -9.50 -5.65 10.12
CA LEU A 27 -8.91 -4.44 9.59
C LEU A 27 -9.50 -4.07 8.21
N VAL A 28 -9.65 -5.05 7.32
CA VAL A 28 -10.23 -4.81 5.98
C VAL A 28 -11.72 -4.55 6.06
N LEU A 29 -12.46 -5.22 6.94
CA LEU A 29 -13.89 -4.96 7.12
C LEU A 29 -14.14 -3.58 7.74
N SER A 30 -13.39 -3.20 8.76
CA SER A 30 -13.59 -1.92 9.45
C SER A 30 -13.08 -0.72 8.66
N MET A 31 -11.81 -0.73 8.26
CA MET A 31 -11.19 0.36 7.51
C MET A 31 -11.36 0.23 5.99
N GLY A 32 -11.10 -0.96 5.45
CA GLY A 32 -11.11 -1.20 4.01
C GLY A 32 -12.48 -0.97 3.39
N LEU A 33 -13.55 -1.47 3.98
CA LEU A 33 -14.91 -1.27 3.49
C LEU A 33 -15.33 0.21 3.56
N SER A 34 -14.98 0.90 4.66
CA SER A 34 -15.21 2.33 4.81
C SER A 34 -14.51 3.14 3.72
N LEU A 35 -13.23 2.85 3.45
CA LEU A 35 -12.45 3.52 2.41
C LEU A 35 -12.98 3.20 1.01
N LEU A 36 -13.37 1.95 0.76
CA LEU A 36 -13.88 1.48 -0.53
C LEU A 36 -15.19 2.17 -0.92
N ILE A 37 -16.03 2.50 0.04
CA ILE A 37 -17.27 3.25 -0.20
C ILE A 37 -16.98 4.76 -0.25
N LYS A 38 -16.24 5.28 0.72
CA LYS A 38 -16.01 6.71 0.89
C LYS A 38 -15.18 7.30 -0.23
N ALA A 39 -14.11 6.63 -0.67
CA ALA A 39 -13.21 7.18 -1.67
C ALA A 39 -13.88 7.41 -3.04
N PRO A 40 -14.60 6.45 -3.66
CA PRO A 40 -15.28 6.71 -4.94
C PRO A 40 -16.45 7.70 -4.80
N MET A 41 -17.16 7.70 -3.66
CA MET A 41 -18.24 8.67 -3.43
C MET A 41 -17.69 10.10 -3.33
N THR A 42 -16.61 10.30 -2.56
CA THR A 42 -15.99 11.62 -2.43
C THR A 42 -15.35 12.10 -3.73
N ALA A 43 -14.67 11.20 -4.46
CA ALA A 43 -14.12 11.52 -5.77
C ALA A 43 -15.22 11.88 -6.77
N GLY A 44 -16.26 11.07 -6.88
CA GLY A 44 -17.41 11.31 -7.77
C GLY A 44 -18.12 12.63 -7.47
N TRP A 45 -18.39 12.89 -6.18
CA TRP A 45 -19.01 14.15 -5.76
C TRP A 45 -18.12 15.36 -6.09
N ALA A 46 -16.82 15.28 -5.79
CA ALA A 46 -15.88 16.34 -6.08
C ALA A 46 -15.75 16.60 -7.58
N ILE A 47 -15.68 15.55 -8.41
CA ILE A 47 -15.66 15.66 -9.87
C ILE A 47 -16.92 16.37 -10.38
N LEU A 48 -18.11 15.97 -9.92
CA LEU A 48 -19.37 16.63 -10.31
C LEU A 48 -19.40 18.12 -9.95
N LYS A 49 -18.80 18.51 -8.81
CA LYS A 49 -18.75 19.90 -8.37
C LYS A 49 -17.79 20.75 -9.20
N ILE A 50 -16.74 20.18 -9.77
CA ILE A 50 -15.75 20.94 -10.56
C ILE A 50 -16.05 20.95 -12.06
N LEU A 51 -16.85 19.99 -12.60
CA LEU A 51 -17.14 19.88 -14.03
C LEU A 51 -17.78 21.14 -14.63
N ASN A 52 -18.57 21.89 -13.84
CA ASN A 52 -19.26 23.11 -14.28
C ASN A 52 -18.47 24.40 -14.04
N LYS A 53 -17.21 24.28 -13.62
CA LYS A 53 -16.31 25.42 -13.41
C LYS A 53 -15.42 25.65 -14.64
N SER A 54 -14.30 26.34 -14.48
CA SER A 54 -13.38 26.63 -15.57
C SER A 54 -12.72 25.34 -16.12
N TRP A 55 -12.73 25.15 -17.43
CA TRP A 55 -12.11 23.99 -18.09
C TRP A 55 -10.60 23.90 -17.86
N GLN A 56 -9.92 25.06 -17.67
CA GLN A 56 -8.48 25.12 -17.43
C GLN A 56 -8.10 24.44 -16.08
N TRP A 57 -8.89 24.68 -15.04
CA TRP A 57 -8.67 24.04 -13.74
C TRP A 57 -8.98 22.53 -13.80
N SER A 58 -10.03 22.15 -14.52
CA SER A 58 -10.38 20.73 -14.69
C SER A 58 -9.30 19.97 -15.48
N ALA A 59 -8.74 20.58 -16.53
CA ALA A 59 -7.65 19.99 -17.28
C ALA A 59 -6.38 19.81 -16.44
N LEU A 60 -6.00 20.84 -15.66
CA LEU A 60 -4.86 20.75 -14.74
C LEU A 60 -5.04 19.63 -13.71
N THR A 61 -6.23 19.53 -13.11
CA THR A 61 -6.54 18.47 -12.15
C THR A 61 -6.47 17.09 -12.78
N ALA A 62 -7.02 16.93 -13.99
CA ALA A 62 -6.96 15.67 -14.73
C ALA A 62 -5.51 15.23 -15.03
N VAL A 63 -4.65 16.17 -15.45
CA VAL A 63 -3.23 15.90 -15.67
C VAL A 63 -2.54 15.47 -14.37
N CYS A 64 -2.76 16.18 -13.27
CA CYS A 64 -2.18 15.82 -11.97
C CYS A 64 -2.65 14.44 -11.49
N VAL A 65 -3.93 14.09 -11.66
CA VAL A 65 -4.47 12.77 -11.33
C VAL A 65 -3.83 11.69 -12.20
N LEU A 66 -3.69 11.91 -13.51
CA LEU A 66 -3.03 10.97 -14.41
C LEU A 66 -1.55 10.75 -14.03
N VAL A 67 -0.83 11.80 -13.68
CA VAL A 67 0.57 11.72 -13.21
C VAL A 67 0.64 10.89 -11.93
N LEU A 68 -0.27 11.11 -10.97
CA LEU A 68 -0.32 10.32 -9.73
C LEU A 68 -0.61 8.84 -10.01
N LEU A 69 -1.64 8.54 -10.79
CA LEU A 69 -2.01 7.16 -11.12
C LEU A 69 -0.89 6.43 -11.85
N THR A 70 -0.24 7.11 -12.80
CA THR A 70 0.90 6.55 -13.53
C THR A 70 2.06 6.26 -12.58
N THR A 71 2.38 7.17 -11.67
CA THR A 71 3.45 6.98 -10.69
C THR A 71 3.15 5.81 -9.75
N ILE A 72 1.93 5.72 -9.22
CA ILE A 72 1.50 4.61 -8.38
C ILE A 72 1.60 3.29 -9.15
N ALA A 73 1.13 3.24 -10.39
CA ALA A 73 1.19 2.04 -11.21
C ALA A 73 2.64 1.60 -11.49
N ILE A 74 3.54 2.53 -11.79
CA ILE A 74 4.97 2.25 -12.03
C ILE A 74 5.62 1.69 -10.77
N ILE A 75 5.46 2.37 -9.62
CA ILE A 75 6.08 1.94 -8.37
C ILE A 75 5.53 0.58 -7.95
N THR A 76 4.22 0.38 -8.03
CA THR A 76 3.60 -0.91 -7.71
C THR A 76 4.11 -2.03 -8.61
N SER A 77 4.22 -1.81 -9.90
CA SER A 77 4.72 -2.83 -10.85
C SER A 77 6.19 -3.21 -10.61
N ILE A 78 7.00 -2.29 -10.08
CA ILE A 78 8.41 -2.53 -9.75
C ILE A 78 8.54 -3.25 -8.40
N VAL A 79 7.77 -2.83 -7.40
CA VAL A 79 7.92 -3.28 -6.01
C VAL A 79 7.19 -4.59 -5.76
N LEU A 80 6.00 -4.80 -6.35
CA LEU A 80 5.16 -5.97 -6.10
C LEU A 80 5.87 -7.32 -6.35
N PRO A 81 6.58 -7.54 -7.48
CA PRO A 81 7.30 -8.80 -7.69
C PRO A 81 8.47 -9.00 -6.71
N ARG A 82 9.04 -7.92 -6.18
CA ARG A 82 10.15 -7.99 -5.21
C ARG A 82 9.70 -8.40 -3.81
N PHE A 83 8.42 -8.25 -3.45
CA PHE A 83 7.91 -8.77 -2.18
C PHE A 83 8.03 -10.30 -2.09
N SER A 84 7.74 -11.02 -3.16
CA SER A 84 7.94 -12.47 -3.17
C SER A 84 9.41 -12.87 -3.08
N LEU A 85 10.32 -12.07 -3.66
CA LEU A 85 11.77 -12.26 -3.53
C LEU A 85 12.23 -12.05 -2.08
N VAL A 86 11.75 -10.99 -1.41
CA VAL A 86 12.04 -10.73 0.01
C VAL A 86 11.65 -11.93 0.87
N GLN A 87 10.49 -12.54 0.66
CA GLN A 87 10.07 -13.74 1.41
C GLN A 87 11.04 -14.91 1.20
N LYS A 88 11.44 -15.17 -0.03
CA LYS A 88 12.45 -16.21 -0.32
C LYS A 88 13.81 -15.93 0.33
N LEU A 89 14.22 -14.67 0.41
CA LEU A 89 15.46 -14.29 1.07
C LEU A 89 15.37 -14.40 2.60
N ILE A 90 14.23 -14.06 3.19
CA ILE A 90 13.96 -14.30 4.63
C ILE A 90 14.07 -15.81 4.94
N ASP A 91 13.47 -16.67 4.10
CA ASP A 91 13.56 -18.12 4.29
C ASP A 91 14.99 -18.63 4.20
N LYS A 92 15.80 -18.06 3.31
CA LYS A 92 17.25 -18.40 3.21
C LYS A 92 18.03 -17.97 4.45
N VAL A 93 17.85 -16.74 4.93
CA VAL A 93 18.48 -16.25 6.16
C VAL A 93 18.08 -17.13 7.35
N ASN A 94 16.80 -17.44 7.50
CA ASN A 94 16.29 -18.31 8.55
C ASN A 94 16.89 -19.73 8.45
N ARG A 95 17.04 -20.26 7.24
CA ARG A 95 17.68 -21.58 7.03
C ARG A 95 19.12 -21.57 7.47
N VAL A 96 19.94 -20.59 7.04
CA VAL A 96 21.34 -20.48 7.43
C VAL A 96 21.47 -20.31 8.95
N THR A 97 20.62 -19.49 9.56
CA THR A 97 20.57 -19.32 11.01
C THR A 97 20.27 -20.63 11.74
N ARG A 98 19.27 -21.39 11.26
CA ARG A 98 18.92 -22.69 11.84
C ARG A 98 20.04 -23.72 11.67
N GLU A 99 20.67 -23.78 10.49
CA GLU A 99 21.84 -24.64 10.24
C GLU A 99 22.96 -24.33 11.24
N ASN A 100 23.26 -23.05 11.45
CA ASN A 100 24.30 -22.62 12.40
C ASN A 100 23.95 -22.99 13.83
N LEU A 101 22.72 -22.73 14.29
CA LEU A 101 22.28 -23.08 15.66
C LEU A 101 22.29 -24.58 15.90
N THR A 102 21.83 -25.38 14.94
CA THR A 102 21.79 -26.85 15.08
C THR A 102 23.21 -27.45 15.04
N GLY A 103 24.07 -26.90 14.16
CA GLY A 103 25.44 -27.36 13.94
C GLY A 103 26.52 -26.67 14.79
N ILE A 104 26.17 -25.85 15.79
CA ILE A 104 27.11 -24.99 16.51
C ILE A 104 28.30 -25.74 17.12
N ARG A 105 28.09 -26.97 17.59
CA ARG A 105 29.17 -27.81 18.14
C ARG A 105 30.17 -28.24 17.07
N VAL A 106 29.68 -28.54 15.88
CA VAL A 106 30.51 -28.94 14.72
C VAL A 106 31.26 -27.71 14.20
N VAL A 107 30.62 -26.56 14.06
CA VAL A 107 31.24 -25.30 13.63
C VAL A 107 32.44 -24.97 14.55
N ARG A 108 32.25 -25.06 15.88
CA ARG A 108 33.33 -24.81 16.87
C ARG A 108 34.42 -25.87 16.83
N ALA A 109 34.06 -27.14 16.64
CA ALA A 109 35.06 -28.23 16.62
C ALA A 109 36.01 -28.12 15.41
N PHE A 110 35.53 -27.52 14.29
CA PHE A 110 36.32 -27.34 13.07
C PHE A 110 36.84 -25.91 12.86
N ASN A 111 36.67 -25.00 13.84
CA ASN A 111 36.99 -23.56 13.70
C ASN A 111 36.40 -22.94 12.41
N ALA A 112 35.16 -23.27 12.11
CA ALA A 112 34.49 -22.86 10.88
C ALA A 112 33.55 -21.65 11.07
N GLU A 113 33.75 -20.85 12.13
CA GLU A 113 32.95 -19.67 12.46
C GLU A 113 32.95 -18.66 11.32
N ASP A 114 34.12 -18.31 10.80
CA ASP A 114 34.28 -17.34 9.70
C ASP A 114 33.55 -17.80 8.44
N PHE A 115 33.54 -19.10 8.15
CA PHE A 115 32.79 -19.64 7.02
C PHE A 115 31.28 -19.47 7.19
N GLN A 116 30.76 -19.74 8.40
CA GLN A 116 29.35 -19.60 8.70
C GLN A 116 28.92 -18.12 8.75
N GLU A 117 29.76 -17.25 9.29
CA GLU A 117 29.54 -15.82 9.30
C GLU A 117 29.48 -15.26 7.89
N ASN A 118 30.43 -15.58 7.03
CA ASN A 118 30.43 -15.16 5.63
C ASN A 118 29.20 -15.69 4.85
N LYS A 119 28.77 -16.94 5.13
CA LYS A 119 27.56 -17.52 4.54
C LYS A 119 26.32 -16.76 4.97
N PHE A 120 26.21 -16.45 6.26
CA PHE A 120 25.10 -15.64 6.80
C PHE A 120 25.13 -14.23 6.24
N GLN A 121 26.27 -13.57 6.25
CA GLN A 121 26.44 -12.20 5.77
C GLN A 121 25.98 -12.06 4.32
N LYS A 122 26.33 -13.01 3.45
CA LYS A 122 25.94 -13.00 2.05
C LYS A 122 24.40 -13.01 1.89
N GLU A 123 23.71 -13.93 2.57
CA GLU A 123 22.24 -14.02 2.47
C GLU A 123 21.56 -12.81 3.14
N ASN A 124 22.14 -12.27 4.20
CA ASN A 124 21.68 -11.07 4.87
C ASN A 124 21.86 -9.81 3.99
N ASP A 125 22.98 -9.69 3.29
CA ASP A 125 23.23 -8.57 2.39
C ASP A 125 22.26 -8.59 1.18
N ASP A 126 21.99 -9.76 0.63
CA ASP A 126 21.01 -9.92 -0.45
C ASP A 126 19.59 -9.49 0.01
N LEU A 127 19.19 -9.90 1.22
CA LEU A 127 17.94 -9.48 1.83
C LEU A 127 17.89 -7.97 2.07
N THR A 128 18.96 -7.44 2.70
CA THR A 128 19.07 -6.02 3.03
C THR A 128 19.03 -5.15 1.79
N ASN A 129 19.77 -5.49 0.75
CA ASN A 129 19.80 -4.74 -0.51
C ASN A 129 18.44 -4.75 -1.20
N THR A 130 17.74 -5.88 -1.19
CA THR A 130 16.40 -5.99 -1.78
C THR A 130 15.38 -5.16 -1.00
N GLN A 131 15.41 -5.22 0.33
CA GLN A 131 14.54 -4.40 1.19
C GLN A 131 14.87 -2.90 1.07
N LEU A 132 16.15 -2.53 1.06
CA LEU A 132 16.58 -1.14 0.87
C LEU A 132 16.08 -0.56 -0.45
N PHE A 133 16.13 -1.33 -1.52
CA PHE A 133 15.59 -0.88 -2.80
C PHE A 133 14.08 -0.61 -2.71
N ASN A 134 13.32 -1.53 -2.13
CA ASN A 134 11.87 -1.36 -1.95
C ASN A 134 11.56 -0.14 -1.08
N GLN A 135 12.29 0.05 0.03
CA GLN A 135 12.13 1.20 0.91
C GLN A 135 12.48 2.53 0.23
N LYS A 136 13.54 2.55 -0.60
CA LYS A 136 13.89 3.74 -1.38
C LYS A 136 12.78 4.11 -2.37
N CYS A 137 12.16 3.12 -3.05
CA CYS A 137 11.03 3.38 -3.92
C CYS A 137 9.85 4.01 -3.17
N PHE A 138 9.50 3.51 -2.00
CA PHE A 138 8.44 4.09 -1.17
C PHE A 138 8.82 5.46 -0.59
N ALA A 139 10.08 5.65 -0.17
CA ALA A 139 10.54 6.92 0.38
C ALA A 139 10.48 8.07 -0.64
N VAL A 140 10.65 7.78 -1.94
CA VAL A 140 10.52 8.77 -3.01
C VAL A 140 9.03 9.06 -3.32
N MET A 141 8.15 8.09 -3.08
CA MET A 141 6.72 8.21 -3.43
C MET A 141 6.04 9.35 -2.66
N GLU A 142 6.27 9.46 -1.36
CA GLU A 142 5.60 10.46 -0.51
C GLU A 142 5.97 11.91 -0.89
N PRO A 143 7.26 12.30 -0.99
CA PRO A 143 7.65 13.64 -1.46
C PRO A 143 7.11 13.94 -2.87
N PHE A 144 7.10 12.95 -3.76
CA PHE A 144 6.57 13.13 -5.10
C PHE A 144 5.06 13.41 -5.10
N MET A 145 4.28 12.68 -4.30
CA MET A 145 2.85 12.94 -4.13
C MET A 145 2.60 14.35 -3.58
N GLN A 146 3.38 14.78 -2.58
CA GLN A 146 3.29 16.13 -2.03
C GLN A 146 3.63 17.19 -3.10
N MET A 147 4.66 16.95 -3.91
CA MET A 147 5.04 17.84 -5.00
C MET A 147 3.90 18.00 -6.02
N VAL A 148 3.24 16.93 -6.40
CA VAL A 148 2.08 17.00 -7.31
C VAL A 148 0.93 17.78 -6.68
N MET A 149 0.64 17.58 -5.39
CA MET A 149 -0.39 18.34 -4.67
C MET A 149 -0.08 19.84 -4.63
N TYR A 150 1.15 20.22 -4.32
CA TYR A 150 1.56 21.64 -4.30
C TYR A 150 1.55 22.23 -5.70
N THR A 151 1.99 21.48 -6.72
CA THR A 151 1.94 21.93 -8.12
C THR A 151 0.49 22.17 -8.57
N LEU A 152 -0.44 21.28 -8.19
CA LEU A 152 -1.86 21.46 -8.46
C LEU A 152 -2.39 22.75 -7.78
N THR A 153 -2.09 22.94 -6.51
CA THR A 153 -2.53 24.12 -5.75
C THR A 153 -1.99 25.40 -6.36
N LEU A 154 -0.70 25.47 -6.64
CA LEU A 154 -0.07 26.63 -7.29
C LEU A 154 -0.63 26.88 -8.68
N GLY A 155 -0.85 25.80 -9.47
CA GLY A 155 -1.44 25.92 -10.79
C GLY A 155 -2.88 26.45 -10.77
N ILE A 156 -3.71 26.00 -9.82
CA ILE A 156 -5.06 26.52 -9.63
C ILE A 156 -5.03 28.03 -9.30
N TYR A 157 -4.17 28.45 -8.37
CA TYR A 157 -4.04 29.86 -8.00
C TYR A 157 -3.47 30.71 -9.13
N PHE A 158 -2.48 30.20 -9.88
CA PHE A 158 -1.89 30.92 -11.02
C PHE A 158 -2.93 31.12 -12.16
N ILE A 159 -3.63 30.06 -12.53
CA ILE A 159 -4.70 30.12 -13.53
C ILE A 159 -5.83 31.01 -13.02
N GLY A 160 -6.20 30.89 -11.75
CA GLY A 160 -7.25 31.67 -11.11
C GLY A 160 -6.94 33.18 -11.10
N ALA A 161 -5.71 33.53 -10.71
CA ALA A 161 -5.26 34.93 -10.75
C ALA A 161 -5.33 35.52 -12.16
N ASN A 162 -4.95 34.74 -13.17
CA ASN A 162 -5.01 35.19 -14.58
C ASN A 162 -6.45 35.35 -15.07
N LEU A 163 -7.35 34.43 -14.71
CA LEU A 163 -8.77 34.51 -15.01
C LEU A 163 -9.44 35.73 -14.34
N ILE A 164 -9.14 35.96 -13.06
CA ILE A 164 -9.66 37.10 -12.29
C ILE A 164 -9.15 38.43 -12.87
N ASN A 165 -7.87 38.49 -13.27
CA ASN A 165 -7.30 39.71 -13.83
C ASN A 165 -7.97 40.09 -15.16
N ASN A 166 -8.32 39.10 -15.97
CA ASN A 166 -8.94 39.31 -17.29
C ASN A 166 -10.47 39.42 -17.25
N SER A 167 -11.11 39.30 -16.09
CA SER A 167 -12.56 39.36 -15.93
C SER A 167 -13.08 40.75 -15.56
N ILE A 168 -14.39 40.98 -15.80
CA ILE A 168 -15.09 42.22 -15.42
C ILE A 168 -15.20 42.31 -13.89
N MET A 169 -15.19 43.52 -13.32
CA MET A 169 -15.21 43.75 -11.88
C MET A 169 -16.32 43.01 -11.12
N ALA A 170 -17.50 42.86 -11.74
CA ALA A 170 -18.63 42.12 -11.15
C ALA A 170 -18.35 40.62 -10.93
N ASP A 171 -17.53 40.00 -11.79
CA ASP A 171 -17.28 38.56 -11.78
C ASP A 171 -16.06 38.18 -10.91
N LYS A 172 -15.23 39.15 -10.53
CA LYS A 172 -13.97 38.88 -9.79
C LYS A 172 -14.20 38.17 -8.47
N LEU A 173 -15.21 38.57 -7.71
CA LEU A 173 -15.53 37.97 -6.42
C LEU A 173 -16.04 36.53 -6.57
N THR A 174 -16.88 36.30 -7.58
CA THR A 174 -17.40 34.98 -7.91
C THR A 174 -16.28 34.03 -8.33
N LEU A 175 -15.38 34.48 -9.24
CA LEU A 175 -14.22 33.72 -9.68
C LEU A 175 -13.25 33.41 -8.55
N PHE A 176 -13.05 34.32 -7.62
CA PHE A 176 -12.25 34.07 -6.42
C PHE A 176 -12.89 33.00 -5.54
N GLY A 177 -14.19 33.06 -5.29
CA GLY A 177 -14.93 32.03 -4.57
C GLY A 177 -14.84 30.67 -5.27
N ASP A 178 -15.00 30.65 -6.59
CA ASP A 178 -14.87 29.45 -7.41
C ASP A 178 -13.47 28.84 -7.35
N MET A 179 -12.43 29.64 -7.36
CA MET A 179 -11.04 29.20 -7.22
C MET A 179 -10.81 28.48 -5.88
N VAL A 180 -11.30 29.04 -4.78
CA VAL A 180 -11.18 28.43 -3.45
C VAL A 180 -11.94 27.11 -3.37
N VAL A 181 -13.17 27.10 -3.84
CA VAL A 181 -14.03 25.89 -3.90
C VAL A 181 -13.38 24.82 -4.76
N PHE A 182 -12.89 25.19 -5.95
CA PHE A 182 -12.23 24.28 -6.86
C PHE A 182 -10.97 23.68 -6.24
N SER A 183 -10.13 24.50 -5.60
CA SER A 183 -8.92 24.01 -4.90
C SER A 183 -9.24 22.95 -3.86
N THR A 184 -10.29 23.16 -3.07
CA THR A 184 -10.74 22.20 -2.05
C THR A 184 -11.17 20.88 -2.65
N TYR A 185 -11.99 20.90 -3.70
CA TYR A 185 -12.45 19.67 -4.35
C TYR A 185 -11.34 18.95 -5.14
N ALA A 186 -10.44 19.69 -5.78
CA ALA A 186 -9.29 19.12 -6.46
C ALA A 186 -8.37 18.33 -5.50
N MET A 187 -8.11 18.89 -4.32
CA MET A 187 -7.39 18.20 -3.25
C MET A 187 -8.14 16.93 -2.79
N GLN A 188 -9.45 17.01 -2.65
CA GLN A 188 -10.28 15.88 -2.25
C GLN A 188 -10.26 14.74 -3.28
N ILE A 189 -10.22 15.05 -4.58
CA ILE A 189 -10.05 14.06 -5.64
C ILE A 189 -8.72 13.31 -5.46
N ILE A 190 -7.61 14.03 -5.30
CA ILE A 190 -6.29 13.43 -5.12
C ILE A 190 -6.26 12.53 -3.88
N MET A 191 -6.77 13.02 -2.75
CA MET A 191 -6.84 12.24 -1.51
C MET A 191 -7.68 10.97 -1.67
N SER A 192 -8.77 11.03 -2.43
CA SER A 192 -9.60 9.85 -2.72
C SER A 192 -8.84 8.78 -3.51
N PHE A 193 -8.01 9.17 -4.50
CA PHE A 193 -7.17 8.22 -5.24
C PHE A 193 -6.06 7.62 -4.37
N ILE A 194 -5.47 8.40 -3.46
CA ILE A 194 -4.50 7.90 -2.48
C ILE A 194 -5.16 6.86 -1.56
N MET A 195 -6.37 7.14 -1.05
CA MET A 195 -7.15 6.20 -0.24
C MET A 195 -7.46 4.90 -0.98
N LEU A 196 -7.85 4.97 -2.26
CA LEU A 196 -8.06 3.79 -3.10
C LEU A 196 -6.79 2.95 -3.25
N SER A 197 -5.63 3.59 -3.40
CA SER A 197 -4.34 2.87 -3.50
C SER A 197 -4.01 2.08 -2.23
N MET A 198 -4.37 2.57 -1.05
CA MET A 198 -4.19 1.83 0.22
C MET A 198 -5.00 0.54 0.26
N ILE A 199 -6.22 0.54 -0.29
CA ILE A 199 -7.08 -0.65 -0.34
C ILE A 199 -6.42 -1.76 -1.15
N PHE A 200 -5.84 -1.43 -2.31
CA PHE A 200 -5.16 -2.41 -3.16
C PHE A 200 -3.97 -3.09 -2.47
N MET A 201 -3.35 -2.45 -1.49
CA MET A 201 -2.29 -3.06 -0.67
C MET A 201 -2.83 -3.96 0.45
N MET A 202 -4.05 -3.70 0.94
CA MET A 202 -4.67 -4.45 2.04
C MET A 202 -5.39 -5.72 1.54
N LEU A 203 -6.07 -5.66 0.40
CA LEU A 203 -6.88 -6.74 -0.13
C LEU A 203 -6.13 -8.08 -0.29
N PRO A 204 -4.90 -8.14 -0.85
CA PRO A 204 -4.20 -9.41 -1.01
C PRO A 204 -3.91 -10.13 0.32
N ARG A 205 -3.58 -9.37 1.36
CA ARG A 205 -3.32 -9.92 2.70
C ARG A 205 -4.57 -10.51 3.31
N ALA A 206 -5.68 -9.77 3.25
CA ALA A 206 -6.96 -10.25 3.74
C ALA A 206 -7.47 -11.47 2.98
N ASN A 207 -7.27 -11.52 1.67
CA ASN A 207 -7.65 -12.68 0.86
C ASN A 207 -6.90 -13.95 1.29
N VAL A 208 -5.60 -13.86 1.55
CA VAL A 208 -4.81 -14.99 2.07
C VAL A 208 -5.31 -15.42 3.46
N SER A 209 -5.56 -14.47 4.36
CA SER A 209 -6.09 -14.76 5.69
C SER A 209 -7.49 -15.38 5.63
N ALA A 210 -8.36 -14.87 4.75
CA ALA A 210 -9.69 -15.45 4.52
C ALA A 210 -9.61 -16.89 4.01
N THR A 211 -8.73 -17.18 3.05
CA THR A 211 -8.53 -18.54 2.55
C THR A 211 -8.11 -19.48 3.67
N ARG A 212 -7.16 -19.09 4.51
CA ARG A 212 -6.68 -19.89 5.63
C ARG A 212 -7.75 -20.15 6.70
N ILE A 213 -8.63 -19.19 6.95
CA ILE A 213 -9.74 -19.37 7.89
C ILE A 213 -10.78 -20.30 7.27
N ASN A 214 -11.12 -20.12 5.97
CA ASN A 214 -12.07 -21.00 5.29
C ASN A 214 -11.59 -22.44 5.23
N GLU A 215 -10.30 -22.71 5.06
CA GLU A 215 -9.74 -24.06 5.14
C GLU A 215 -10.11 -24.77 6.45
N VAL A 216 -10.16 -24.05 7.58
CA VAL A 216 -10.54 -24.61 8.89
C VAL A 216 -12.05 -24.72 9.04
N LEU A 217 -12.82 -23.77 8.48
CA LEU A 217 -14.29 -23.77 8.58
C LEU A 217 -14.95 -24.82 7.65
N ASP A 218 -14.33 -25.07 6.51
CA ASP A 218 -14.81 -26.04 5.51
C ASP A 218 -14.38 -27.48 5.81
N GLU A 219 -13.52 -27.69 6.84
CA GLU A 219 -13.09 -29.03 7.23
C GLU A 219 -14.26 -29.86 7.71
N GLN A 220 -14.43 -31.05 7.12
CA GLN A 220 -15.51 -31.97 7.46
C GLN A 220 -15.12 -32.76 8.69
N LEU A 221 -15.98 -32.73 9.70
CA LEU A 221 -15.81 -33.55 10.90
C LEU A 221 -15.84 -35.02 10.53
N THR A 222 -14.76 -35.74 10.84
CA THR A 222 -14.62 -37.18 10.56
C THR A 222 -15.40 -38.05 11.56
N VAL A 223 -15.83 -37.51 12.70
CA VAL A 223 -16.61 -38.19 13.73
C VAL A 223 -18.02 -37.62 13.78
N ASN A 224 -18.99 -38.48 13.54
CA ASN A 224 -20.43 -38.25 13.76
C ASN A 224 -20.80 -38.53 15.22
#